data_470e027fec84fb7fde048fcb57c23ba9
#
_entry.id   470e027fec84fb7fde048fcb57c23ba9
#
_cell.length_a   1.000
_cell.length_b   1.000
_cell.length_c   1.000
_cell.angle_alpha   90.00
_cell.angle_beta   90.00
_cell.angle_gamma   90.00
#
_symmetry.space_group_name_H-M   'P 1'
#
loop_
_entity.id
_entity.type
_entity.pdbx_description
1 polymer ?
#
loop_
_entity_poly.entity_id
_entity_poly.type
_entity_poly.pdbx_seq_one_letter_code
_entity_poly.pdbx_strand_id
1 'polypeptide(L)'
;GLIKIVDKSKIRKNFKIHNSTKVFQALRIFVNKEISELIYGLINATKVLKKGGVLAVVTFHSLEDKIVKYFLKSLSQNKSISRYSPIIDQKETLFNLSQKKPIVPSDLEIKENPPSRSAKLRYAIKKSDFFNFDTDIEEKFKNFLEIEKFGDKLWKNYY
;
A
#
# COMPACT_ATOMS: atom_id res chain seq x y z
N GLY A 1 3.60 -30.57 -10.14
CA GLY A 1 3.95 -29.15 -10.27
C GLY A 1 3.80 -28.39 -8.95
N LEU A 2 4.14 -27.10 -8.93
CA LEU A 2 4.19 -26.21 -7.73
C LEU A 2 2.92 -26.25 -6.86
N ILE A 3 1.73 -26.28 -7.48
CA ILE A 3 0.43 -26.39 -6.77
C ILE A 3 0.39 -27.59 -5.83
N LYS A 4 0.82 -28.76 -6.30
CA LYS A 4 0.84 -30.00 -5.49
C LYS A 4 1.79 -29.87 -4.28
N ILE A 5 2.91 -29.18 -4.43
CA ILE A 5 3.88 -28.93 -3.36
C ILE A 5 3.26 -28.00 -2.32
N VAL A 6 2.65 -26.90 -2.76
CA VAL A 6 1.98 -25.93 -1.87
C VAL A 6 0.84 -26.59 -1.09
N ASP A 7 0.02 -27.42 -1.74
CA ASP A 7 -1.08 -28.11 -1.07
C ASP A 7 -0.61 -29.12 -0.02
N LYS A 8 0.54 -29.79 -0.26
CA LYS A 8 1.15 -30.71 0.71
C LYS A 8 1.77 -29.98 1.91
N SER A 9 2.29 -28.77 1.72
CA SER A 9 2.99 -28.01 2.78
C SER A 9 2.04 -27.25 3.70
N LYS A 10 0.78 -27.03 3.32
CA LYS A 10 -0.21 -26.31 4.14
C LYS A 10 -0.99 -27.21 5.08
N ILE A 11 -0.84 -26.95 6.39
CA ILE A 11 -1.53 -27.66 7.47
C ILE A 11 -3.02 -27.25 7.55
N ARG A 12 -3.37 -25.99 7.23
CA ARG A 12 -4.74 -25.47 7.28
C ARG A 12 -5.27 -25.21 5.88
N LYS A 13 -6.34 -25.89 5.51
CA LYS A 13 -7.08 -25.63 4.27
C LYS A 13 -8.05 -24.46 4.49
N ASN A 14 -7.89 -23.39 3.72
CA ASN A 14 -8.85 -22.30 3.68
C ASN A 14 -9.85 -22.58 2.54
N PHE A 15 -11.08 -22.97 2.88
CA PHE A 15 -12.09 -23.37 1.90
C PHE A 15 -12.59 -22.24 0.98
N LYS A 16 -12.38 -20.97 1.34
CA LYS A 16 -12.84 -19.82 0.53
C LYS A 16 -11.88 -19.42 -0.59
N ILE A 17 -10.58 -19.71 -0.46
CA ILE A 17 -9.55 -19.32 -1.43
C ILE A 17 -8.60 -20.49 -1.62
N HIS A 18 -8.28 -20.85 -2.86
CA HIS A 18 -7.33 -21.90 -3.16
C HIS A 18 -5.98 -21.63 -2.47
N ASN A 19 -5.37 -22.66 -1.90
CA ASN A 19 -4.13 -22.53 -1.12
C ASN A 19 -2.98 -21.87 -1.88
N SER A 20 -2.85 -22.15 -3.16
CA SER A 20 -1.80 -21.59 -4.01
C SER A 20 -2.02 -20.12 -4.39
N THR A 21 -3.23 -19.58 -4.28
CA THR A 21 -3.52 -18.19 -4.67
C THR A 21 -2.61 -17.18 -3.97
N LYS A 22 -2.41 -17.34 -2.65
CA LYS A 22 -1.54 -16.45 -1.88
C LYS A 22 -0.07 -16.60 -2.26
N VAL A 23 0.36 -17.81 -2.62
CA VAL A 23 1.75 -18.08 -3.06
C VAL A 23 2.00 -17.42 -4.42
N PHE A 24 1.10 -17.60 -5.37
CA PHE A 24 1.21 -16.95 -6.68
C PHE A 24 1.13 -15.43 -6.58
N GLN A 25 0.26 -14.91 -5.72
CA GLN A 25 0.21 -13.48 -5.44
C GLN A 25 1.55 -12.96 -4.87
N ALA A 26 2.15 -13.66 -3.91
CA ALA A 26 3.44 -13.28 -3.34
C ALA A 26 4.55 -13.32 -4.39
N LEU A 27 4.59 -14.34 -5.26
CA LEU A 27 5.54 -14.42 -6.37
C LEU A 27 5.35 -13.27 -7.37
N ARG A 28 4.11 -12.93 -7.72
CA ARG A 28 3.81 -11.81 -8.61
C ARG A 28 4.31 -10.47 -8.04
N ILE A 29 3.98 -10.22 -6.77
CA ILE A 29 4.43 -9.02 -6.04
C ILE A 29 5.95 -8.92 -6.07
N PHE A 30 6.64 -10.02 -5.76
CA PHE A 30 8.09 -10.08 -5.72
C PHE A 30 8.73 -9.84 -7.10
N VAL A 31 8.28 -10.55 -8.14
CA VAL A 31 8.84 -10.46 -9.50
C VAL A 31 8.60 -9.07 -10.10
N ASN A 32 7.43 -8.50 -9.88
CA ASN A 32 7.04 -7.20 -10.44
C ASN A 32 7.46 -6.02 -9.54
N LYS A 33 8.04 -6.26 -8.36
CA LYS A 33 8.41 -5.21 -7.39
C LYS A 33 7.22 -4.30 -7.01
N GLU A 34 6.03 -4.89 -6.91
CA GLU A 34 4.79 -4.13 -6.77
C GLU A 34 4.78 -3.21 -5.54
N ILE A 35 5.49 -3.59 -4.46
CA ILE A 35 5.57 -2.78 -3.23
C ILE A 35 6.49 -1.58 -3.41
N SER A 36 7.68 -1.76 -4.00
CA SER A 36 8.60 -0.65 -4.29
C SER A 36 7.93 0.36 -5.23
N GLU A 37 7.33 -0.11 -6.31
CA GLU A 37 6.66 0.73 -7.30
C GLU A 37 5.50 1.51 -6.68
N LEU A 38 4.68 0.86 -5.83
CA LEU A 38 3.59 1.53 -5.12
C LEU A 38 4.11 2.63 -4.19
N ILE A 39 5.13 2.35 -3.38
CA ILE A 39 5.69 3.31 -2.43
C ILE A 39 6.28 4.51 -3.17
N TYR A 40 7.12 4.28 -4.19
CA TYR A 40 7.71 5.35 -4.99
C TYR A 40 6.65 6.13 -5.79
N GLY A 41 5.64 5.44 -6.31
CA GLY A 41 4.51 6.07 -6.97
C GLY A 41 3.75 7.03 -6.05
N LEU A 42 3.46 6.63 -4.81
CA LEU A 42 2.81 7.47 -3.81
C LEU A 42 3.64 8.72 -3.47
N ILE A 43 4.95 8.54 -3.23
CA ILE A 43 5.87 9.63 -2.91
C ILE A 43 5.94 10.63 -4.07
N ASN A 44 6.17 10.14 -5.29
CA ASN A 44 6.35 10.99 -6.46
C ASN A 44 5.05 11.68 -6.89
N ALA A 45 3.92 10.98 -6.87
CA ALA A 45 2.61 11.60 -7.12
C ALA A 45 2.33 12.73 -6.12
N THR A 46 2.67 12.53 -4.85
CA THR A 46 2.50 13.56 -3.83
C THR A 46 3.38 14.79 -4.10
N LYS A 47 4.62 14.61 -4.59
CA LYS A 47 5.52 15.71 -4.93
C LYS A 47 4.97 16.59 -6.06
N VAL A 48 4.42 15.98 -7.12
CA VAL A 48 3.93 16.71 -8.29
C VAL A 48 2.52 17.28 -8.13
N LEU A 49 1.77 16.80 -7.15
CA LEU A 49 0.41 17.25 -6.90
C LEU A 49 0.41 18.67 -6.32
N LYS A 50 -0.42 19.57 -6.87
CA LYS A 50 -0.61 20.92 -6.36
C LYS A 50 -1.62 20.95 -5.21
N LYS A 51 -1.63 22.05 -4.45
CA LYS A 51 -2.67 22.33 -3.44
C LYS A 51 -4.07 22.20 -4.05
N GLY A 52 -4.97 21.52 -3.34
CA GLY A 52 -6.32 21.20 -3.82
C GLY A 52 -6.38 19.96 -4.71
N GLY A 53 -5.24 19.45 -5.19
CA GLY A 53 -5.18 18.23 -5.98
C GLY A 53 -5.56 16.99 -5.16
N VAL A 54 -6.12 15.99 -5.82
CA VAL A 54 -6.60 14.74 -5.21
C VAL A 54 -5.64 13.61 -5.55
N LEU A 55 -5.09 12.96 -4.53
CA LEU A 55 -4.39 11.68 -4.67
C LEU A 55 -5.41 10.56 -4.43
N ALA A 56 -5.79 9.87 -5.50
CA ALA A 56 -6.73 8.73 -5.45
C ALA A 56 -6.00 7.46 -5.88
N VAL A 57 -6.13 6.40 -5.08
CA VAL A 57 -5.42 5.11 -5.29
C VAL A 57 -6.40 3.96 -5.14
N VAL A 58 -6.45 3.11 -6.16
CA VAL A 58 -7.20 1.85 -6.14
C VAL A 58 -6.24 0.71 -5.82
N THR A 59 -6.61 -0.13 -4.89
CA THR A 59 -5.85 -1.31 -4.46
C THR A 59 -6.70 -2.57 -4.58
N PHE A 60 -6.10 -3.71 -4.88
CA PHE A 60 -6.81 -4.98 -5.07
C PHE A 60 -6.48 -6.03 -4.01
N HIS A 61 -5.49 -5.80 -3.16
CA HIS A 61 -5.18 -6.70 -2.06
C HIS A 61 -4.83 -5.96 -0.76
N SER A 62 -4.87 -6.70 0.35
CA SER A 62 -4.76 -6.15 1.69
C SER A 62 -3.41 -5.48 1.99
N LEU A 63 -2.31 -5.92 1.37
CA LEU A 63 -1.00 -5.34 1.59
C LEU A 63 -0.89 -3.96 0.94
N GLU A 64 -1.32 -3.82 -0.33
CA GLU A 64 -1.42 -2.49 -0.99
C GLU A 64 -2.29 -1.54 -0.17
N ASP A 65 -3.50 -1.97 0.21
CA ASP A 65 -4.42 -1.15 1.02
C ASP A 65 -3.79 -0.70 2.35
N LYS A 66 -3.00 -1.59 2.99
CA LYS A 66 -2.28 -1.26 4.22
C LYS A 66 -1.22 -0.17 4.00
N ILE A 67 -0.47 -0.25 2.90
CA ILE A 67 0.56 0.73 2.53
C ILE A 67 -0.09 2.09 2.23
N VAL A 68 -1.09 2.12 1.35
CA VAL A 68 -1.81 3.36 0.99
C VAL A 68 -2.47 4.00 2.21
N LYS A 69 -3.16 3.20 3.04
CA LYS A 69 -3.76 3.67 4.29
C LYS A 69 -2.73 4.29 5.23
N TYR A 70 -1.58 3.62 5.39
CA TYR A 70 -0.50 4.13 6.24
C TYR A 70 0.02 5.46 5.73
N PHE A 71 0.37 5.52 4.44
CA PHE A 71 0.91 6.71 3.79
C PHE A 71 -0.03 7.92 3.93
N LEU A 72 -1.28 7.77 3.52
CA LEU A 72 -2.25 8.85 3.60
C LEU A 72 -2.52 9.28 5.05
N LYS A 73 -2.59 8.32 5.98
CA LYS A 73 -2.79 8.63 7.40
C LYS A 73 -1.60 9.36 8.01
N SER A 74 -0.37 8.93 7.75
CA SER A 74 0.85 9.54 8.32
C SER A 74 1.03 11.00 7.89
N LEU A 75 0.59 11.35 6.68
CA LEU A 75 0.66 12.71 6.14
C LEU A 75 -0.60 13.58 6.42
N SER A 76 -1.64 12.98 7.00
CA SER A 76 -2.90 13.67 7.31
C SER A 76 -3.11 13.92 8.79
N GLN A 77 -2.30 13.36 9.65
CA GLN A 77 -2.44 13.46 11.10
C GLN A 77 -1.11 13.86 11.72
N ASN A 78 -1.15 14.82 12.63
CA ASN A 78 -0.01 15.05 13.51
C ASN A 78 0.17 13.80 14.40
N LYS A 79 1.42 13.34 14.57
CA LYS A 79 1.72 12.29 15.55
C LYS A 79 1.21 12.79 16.90
N SER A 80 0.35 12.02 17.56
CA SER A 80 -0.16 12.39 18.89
C SER A 80 1.05 12.46 19.83
N ILE A 81 1.32 13.67 20.32
CA ILE A 81 2.37 13.91 21.29
C ILE A 81 1.86 13.34 22.63
N SER A 82 2.73 12.64 23.34
CA SER A 82 2.44 12.19 24.69
C SER A 82 1.98 13.40 25.53
N ARG A 83 0.98 13.21 26.40
CA ARG A 83 0.46 14.26 27.31
C ARG A 83 1.56 14.90 28.18
N TYR A 84 2.72 14.29 28.25
CA TYR A 84 3.89 14.71 29.04
C TYR A 84 5.01 15.34 28.21
N SER A 85 4.80 15.53 26.89
CA SER A 85 5.83 16.15 26.04
C SER A 85 5.57 17.64 25.90
N PRO A 86 6.61 18.51 25.99
CA PRO A 86 6.42 19.93 25.74
C PRO A 86 5.86 20.17 24.33
N ILE A 87 5.09 21.25 24.16
CA ILE A 87 4.45 21.64 22.91
C ILE A 87 5.53 21.77 21.84
N ILE A 88 5.63 20.73 20.98
CA ILE A 88 6.45 20.79 19.79
C ILE A 88 5.54 21.29 18.66
N ASP A 89 6.03 22.21 17.85
CA ASP A 89 5.34 22.80 16.71
C ASP A 89 4.50 21.75 15.97
N GLN A 90 3.21 21.99 15.87
CA GLN A 90 2.29 21.16 15.10
C GLN A 90 2.73 21.25 13.63
N LYS A 91 3.44 20.21 13.12
CA LYS A 91 3.76 20.12 11.70
C LYS A 91 2.45 20.22 10.90
N GLU A 92 2.43 21.14 9.97
CA GLU A 92 1.28 21.25 9.05
C GLU A 92 1.05 19.91 8.36
N THR A 93 -0.19 19.43 8.40
CA THR A 93 -0.57 18.19 7.72
C THR A 93 -0.63 18.41 6.21
N LEU A 94 -0.01 17.51 5.45
CA LEU A 94 0.08 17.63 4.00
C LEU A 94 -1.24 17.32 3.29
N PHE A 95 -1.99 16.36 3.83
CA PHE A 95 -3.26 15.89 3.28
C PHE A 95 -4.44 16.12 4.22
N ASN A 96 -5.60 16.31 3.61
CA ASN A 96 -6.90 16.18 4.27
C ASN A 96 -7.52 14.84 3.85
N LEU A 97 -7.77 13.97 4.82
CA LEU A 97 -8.50 12.71 4.64
C LEU A 97 -9.99 12.95 4.83
N SER A 98 -10.75 12.97 3.75
CA SER A 98 -12.21 13.13 3.80
C SER A 98 -12.89 11.96 4.51
N GLN A 99 -12.32 10.75 4.41
CA GLN A 99 -12.86 9.56 5.07
C GLN A 99 -11.76 8.56 5.46
N LYS A 100 -11.98 7.89 6.61
CA LYS A 100 -11.05 6.89 7.15
C LYS A 100 -11.20 5.51 6.49
N LYS A 101 -12.43 5.17 6.06
CA LYS A 101 -12.74 3.88 5.41
C LYS A 101 -12.50 4.00 3.90
N PRO A 102 -12.05 2.93 3.22
CA PRO A 102 -11.97 2.94 1.77
C PRO A 102 -13.38 2.92 1.16
N ILE A 103 -13.52 3.44 -0.03
CA ILE A 103 -14.68 3.18 -0.89
C ILE A 103 -14.50 1.78 -1.46
N VAL A 104 -15.54 0.99 -1.40
CA VAL A 104 -15.59 -0.38 -1.95
C VAL A 104 -16.66 -0.45 -3.04
N PRO A 105 -16.52 -1.38 -4.01
CA PRO A 105 -17.49 -1.52 -5.07
C PRO A 105 -18.88 -1.92 -4.52
N SER A 106 -19.92 -1.48 -5.21
CA SER A 106 -21.29 -1.89 -4.94
C SER A 106 -21.54 -3.33 -5.40
N ASP A 107 -22.63 -3.94 -4.89
CA ASP A 107 -23.03 -5.28 -5.33
C ASP A 107 -23.36 -5.31 -6.83
N LEU A 108 -23.89 -4.21 -7.38
CA LEU A 108 -24.14 -4.07 -8.82
C LEU A 108 -22.83 -4.09 -9.62
N GLU A 109 -21.87 -3.29 -9.21
CA GLU A 109 -20.53 -3.25 -9.84
C GLU A 109 -19.83 -4.63 -9.78
N ILE A 110 -19.93 -5.33 -8.65
CA ILE A 110 -19.35 -6.67 -8.52
C ILE A 110 -20.04 -7.66 -9.45
N LYS A 111 -21.34 -7.51 -9.67
CA LYS A 111 -22.11 -8.37 -10.57
C LYS A 111 -21.73 -8.14 -12.03
N GLU A 112 -21.54 -6.88 -12.42
CA GLU A 112 -21.16 -6.49 -13.78
C GLU A 112 -19.67 -6.71 -14.06
N ASN A 113 -18.82 -6.50 -13.05
CA ASN A 113 -17.37 -6.63 -13.11
C ASN A 113 -16.83 -7.43 -11.91
N PRO A 114 -16.92 -8.78 -11.94
CA PRO A 114 -16.51 -9.63 -10.81
C PRO A 114 -15.08 -9.43 -10.28
N PRO A 115 -14.07 -9.05 -11.10
CA PRO A 115 -12.73 -8.71 -10.59
C PRO A 115 -12.71 -7.54 -9.61
N SER A 116 -13.69 -6.62 -9.66
CA SER A 116 -13.77 -5.46 -8.77
C SER A 116 -14.00 -5.81 -7.30
N ARG A 117 -14.46 -7.02 -6.97
CA ARG A 117 -14.83 -7.46 -5.61
C ARG A 117 -13.80 -7.20 -4.52
N SER A 118 -12.52 -7.10 -4.91
CA SER A 118 -11.40 -6.86 -3.98
C SER A 118 -10.89 -5.42 -4.02
N ALA A 119 -11.45 -4.59 -4.90
CA ALA A 119 -11.02 -3.22 -5.09
C ALA A 119 -11.34 -2.35 -3.86
N LYS A 120 -10.41 -1.46 -3.53
CA LYS A 120 -10.57 -0.45 -2.48
C LYS A 120 -9.99 0.85 -2.99
N LEU A 121 -10.81 1.88 -3.07
CA LEU A 121 -10.38 3.22 -3.40
C LEU A 121 -10.13 4.02 -2.11
N ARG A 122 -8.94 4.60 -2.01
CA ARG A 122 -8.62 5.62 -1.00
C ARG A 122 -8.20 6.90 -1.69
N TYR A 123 -8.58 8.04 -1.12
CA TYR A 123 -8.16 9.33 -1.62
C TYR A 123 -7.91 10.33 -0.49
N ALA A 124 -7.09 11.32 -0.79
CA ALA A 124 -6.85 12.46 0.07
C ALA A 124 -6.63 13.72 -0.77
N ILE A 125 -6.95 14.88 -0.21
CA ILE A 125 -6.83 16.18 -0.86
C ILE A 125 -5.58 16.88 -0.30
N LYS A 126 -4.67 17.32 -1.17
CA LYS A 126 -3.47 18.04 -0.77
C LYS A 126 -3.80 19.43 -0.24
N LYS A 127 -3.31 19.77 0.95
CA LYS A 127 -3.60 21.04 1.66
C LYS A 127 -2.61 22.16 1.35
N SER A 128 -1.40 21.81 0.96
CA SER A 128 -0.31 22.77 0.76
C SER A 128 0.52 22.44 -0.48
N ASP A 129 1.25 23.42 -1.01
CA ASP A 129 2.16 23.24 -2.15
C ASP A 129 3.56 22.79 -1.73
N PHE A 130 3.76 22.29 -0.51
CA PHE A 130 5.03 21.76 -0.09
C PHE A 130 5.40 20.54 -0.92
N PHE A 131 6.56 20.61 -1.60
CA PHE A 131 7.12 19.53 -2.40
C PHE A 131 8.04 18.62 -1.57
N ASN A 132 8.67 19.18 -0.52
CA ASN A 132 9.52 18.44 0.40
C ASN A 132 8.72 18.05 1.64
N PHE A 133 8.53 16.76 1.83
CA PHE A 133 7.87 16.19 3.01
C PHE A 133 8.61 14.96 3.47
N ASP A 134 8.64 14.76 4.79
CA ASP A 134 9.23 13.58 5.39
C ASP A 134 8.17 12.49 5.51
N THR A 135 8.53 11.28 5.12
CA THR A 135 7.71 10.10 5.31
C THR A 135 8.57 8.93 5.80
N ASP A 136 8.06 8.19 6.75
CA ASP A 136 8.68 6.98 7.29
C ASP A 136 8.16 5.70 6.60
N ILE A 137 7.50 5.84 5.45
CA ILE A 137 6.89 4.72 4.74
C ILE A 137 7.91 3.65 4.33
N GLU A 138 9.09 4.06 3.86
CA GLU A 138 10.15 3.13 3.45
C GLU A 138 10.67 2.32 4.64
N GLU A 139 10.91 2.97 5.78
CA GLU A 139 11.33 2.30 7.01
C GLU A 139 10.23 1.38 7.54
N LYS A 140 8.97 1.83 7.50
CA LYS A 140 7.80 1.05 7.95
C LYS A 140 7.62 -0.24 7.16
N PHE A 141 7.95 -0.24 5.88
CA PHE A 141 7.80 -1.39 4.98
C PHE A 141 9.13 -1.95 4.50
N LYS A 142 10.23 -1.63 5.20
CA LYS A 142 11.60 -2.01 4.89
C LYS A 142 11.79 -3.49 4.56
N ASN A 143 11.19 -4.38 5.35
CA ASN A 143 11.31 -5.82 5.13
C ASN A 143 10.84 -6.25 3.73
N PHE A 144 9.76 -5.64 3.21
CA PHE A 144 9.28 -5.95 1.86
C PHE A 144 10.20 -5.39 0.79
N LEU A 145 10.71 -4.17 0.98
CA LEU A 145 11.66 -3.53 0.07
C LEU A 145 12.99 -4.31 0.01
N GLU A 146 13.47 -4.83 1.14
CA GLU A 146 14.68 -5.65 1.20
C GLU A 146 14.52 -6.98 0.48
N ILE A 147 13.35 -7.63 0.60
CA ILE A 147 13.04 -8.87 -0.12
C ILE A 147 13.08 -8.62 -1.64
N GLU A 148 12.46 -7.54 -2.12
CA GLU A 148 12.46 -7.19 -3.55
C GLU A 148 13.88 -6.86 -4.05
N LYS A 149 14.69 -6.13 -3.27
CA LYS A 149 16.11 -5.86 -3.57
C LYS A 149 16.96 -7.13 -3.60
N PHE A 150 16.65 -8.10 -2.76
CA PHE A 150 17.35 -9.38 -2.75
C PHE A 150 17.14 -10.14 -4.07
N GLY A 151 15.94 -10.06 -4.64
CA GLY A 151 15.65 -10.61 -5.97
C GLY A 151 16.60 -10.07 -7.05
N ASP A 152 16.86 -8.75 -7.06
CA ASP A 152 17.76 -8.14 -8.03
C ASP A 152 19.21 -8.67 -7.95
N LYS A 153 19.67 -8.95 -6.72
CA LYS A 153 21.02 -9.51 -6.53
C LYS A 153 21.12 -10.93 -7.06
N LEU A 154 20.05 -11.71 -6.91
CA LEU A 154 20.01 -13.07 -7.46
C LEU A 154 20.09 -13.07 -8.98
N TRP A 155 19.30 -12.22 -9.66
CA TRP A 155 19.29 -12.14 -11.12
C TRP A 155 20.64 -11.69 -11.69
N LYS A 156 21.31 -10.71 -11.06
CA LYS A 156 22.63 -10.25 -11.51
C LYS A 156 23.75 -11.29 -11.42
N ASN A 157 23.59 -12.33 -10.60
CA ASN A 157 24.57 -13.39 -10.45
C ASN A 157 24.36 -14.54 -11.46
N TYR A 158 23.30 -14.52 -12.24
CA TYR A 158 23.00 -15.54 -13.23
C TYR A 158 23.16 -15.06 -14.68
N TYR A 159 23.50 -13.80 -14.88
CA TYR A 159 23.84 -13.16 -16.15
C TYR A 159 25.16 -12.39 -16.03
#